data_1bc791febce95299283eb18550cc7f5f
#
_entry.id   1bc791febce95299283eb18550cc7f5f
#
_cell.length_a   1.000
_cell.length_b   1.000
_cell.length_c   1.000
_cell.angle_alpha   90.00
_cell.angle_beta   90.00
_cell.angle_gamma   90.00
#
_symmetry.space_group_name_H-M   'P 1'
#
loop_
_entity.id
_entity.type
_entity.pdbx_description
1 polymer ?
#
loop_
_entity_poly.entity_id
_entity_poly.type
_entity_poly.pdbx_seq_one_letter_code
_entity_poly.pdbx_strand_id
1 'polypeptide(L)'
;MTISFRSGSVLRASALVLTTLSMTACVRSSTFKREMTATRGEIATERTERLRADSILGSDLSGLRTELKKELADLRTEFDAKIVAAGNGVKVFMPVSFAFDDAMVKDGDRAGLQRFSQIANKYYPGATITVEGFADPAGTQVYNQRLSLARAENVKRELATHGMDASLIRTMGLGSMRQVVEGAKKDDPGADKNRRVVFVIESAGGATASTTASAAQNQ
;
A
#
# COMPACT_ATOMS: atom_id res chain seq x y z
N MET A 1 7.84 -101.06 9.15
CA MET A 1 7.06 -99.94 9.59
C MET A 1 7.55 -98.68 8.82
N THR A 2 6.99 -98.41 7.65
CA THR A 2 7.46 -97.39 6.70
C THR A 2 6.54 -96.17 6.77
N ILE A 3 7.05 -95.03 7.19
CA ILE A 3 6.36 -93.78 7.26
C ILE A 3 6.55 -93.06 5.91
N SER A 4 5.42 -92.98 5.15
CA SER A 4 5.34 -92.25 3.90
C SER A 4 5.08 -90.75 4.16
N PHE A 5 6.05 -89.87 3.87
CA PHE A 5 5.87 -88.42 3.94
C PHE A 5 5.13 -87.90 2.69
N ARG A 6 3.92 -87.40 2.87
CA ARG A 6 3.15 -86.69 1.84
C ARG A 6 3.69 -85.28 1.68
N SER A 7 4.68 -85.10 0.79
CA SER A 7 5.36 -83.82 0.55
C SER A 7 4.68 -82.93 -0.53
N GLY A 8 3.44 -83.23 -0.96
CA GLY A 8 2.86 -82.55 -2.11
C GLY A 8 1.94 -81.34 -1.78
N SER A 9 1.42 -81.21 -0.58
CA SER A 9 0.40 -80.20 -0.25
C SER A 9 1.00 -78.86 0.24
N VAL A 10 2.13 -78.87 0.88
CA VAL A 10 2.76 -77.65 1.46
C VAL A 10 3.38 -76.78 0.34
N LEU A 11 3.93 -77.33 -0.72
CA LEU A 11 4.47 -76.60 -1.86
C LEU A 11 3.39 -75.85 -2.67
N ARG A 12 2.19 -76.43 -2.80
CA ARG A 12 1.09 -75.79 -3.55
C ARG A 12 0.46 -74.63 -2.74
N ALA A 13 0.39 -74.72 -1.44
CA ALA A 13 -0.12 -73.65 -0.58
C ALA A 13 0.85 -72.43 -0.56
N SER A 14 2.17 -72.69 -0.51
CA SER A 14 3.16 -71.63 -0.52
C SER A 14 3.22 -70.85 -1.84
N ALA A 15 3.06 -71.58 -3.00
CA ALA A 15 3.06 -70.95 -4.28
C ALA A 15 1.79 -70.04 -4.50
N LEU A 16 0.63 -70.46 -3.96
CA LEU A 16 -0.61 -69.71 -4.08
C LEU A 16 -0.56 -68.40 -3.22
N VAL A 17 0.06 -68.47 -2.04
CA VAL A 17 0.22 -67.28 -1.13
C VAL A 17 1.23 -66.28 -1.76
N LEU A 18 2.32 -66.77 -2.37
CA LEU A 18 3.27 -65.88 -3.05
C LEU A 18 2.69 -65.15 -4.26
N THR A 19 1.85 -65.85 -5.06
CA THR A 19 1.21 -65.26 -6.24
C THR A 19 0.15 -64.23 -5.89
N THR A 20 -0.62 -64.43 -4.82
CA THR A 20 -1.61 -63.45 -4.35
C THR A 20 -0.92 -62.22 -3.71
N LEU A 21 0.19 -62.37 -3.01
CA LEU A 21 0.96 -61.25 -2.49
C LEU A 21 1.60 -60.37 -3.59
N SER A 22 2.10 -61.00 -4.66
CA SER A 22 2.68 -60.27 -5.79
C SER A 22 1.61 -59.50 -6.60
N MET A 23 0.40 -60.06 -6.76
CA MET A 23 -0.68 -59.35 -7.43
C MET A 23 -1.18 -58.15 -6.64
N THR A 24 -1.30 -58.22 -5.31
CA THR A 24 -1.69 -57.08 -4.47
C THR A 24 -0.62 -55.98 -4.47
N ALA A 25 0.65 -56.31 -4.49
CA ALA A 25 1.75 -55.34 -4.59
C ALA A 25 1.75 -54.58 -5.96
N CYS A 26 1.49 -55.29 -7.06
CA CYS A 26 1.38 -54.67 -8.38
C CYS A 26 0.18 -53.75 -8.53
N VAL A 27 -1.00 -54.13 -8.01
CA VAL A 27 -2.19 -53.28 -8.04
C VAL A 27 -1.97 -52.02 -7.19
N ARG A 28 -1.39 -52.13 -6.01
CA ARG A 28 -1.08 -50.99 -5.13
C ARG A 28 -0.05 -50.04 -5.77
N SER A 29 0.94 -50.57 -6.45
CA SER A 29 1.96 -49.78 -7.19
C SER A 29 1.35 -49.03 -8.38
N SER A 30 0.43 -49.62 -9.11
CA SER A 30 -0.24 -48.98 -10.26
C SER A 30 -1.17 -47.85 -9.81
N THR A 31 -1.94 -48.05 -8.74
CA THR A 31 -2.80 -47.02 -8.14
C THR A 31 -1.97 -45.84 -7.64
N PHE A 32 -0.89 -46.10 -6.91
CA PHE A 32 0.03 -45.06 -6.43
C PHE A 32 0.64 -44.24 -7.57
N LYS A 33 1.13 -44.91 -8.64
CA LYS A 33 1.65 -44.21 -9.81
C LYS A 33 0.60 -43.31 -10.48
N ARG A 34 -0.62 -43.80 -10.58
CA ARG A 34 -1.72 -43.05 -11.20
C ARG A 34 -2.10 -41.81 -10.36
N GLU A 35 -2.21 -41.94 -9.04
CA GLU A 35 -2.45 -40.81 -8.14
C GLU A 35 -1.30 -39.80 -8.17
N MET A 36 -0.06 -40.26 -8.14
CA MET A 36 1.12 -39.39 -8.26
C MET A 36 1.14 -38.60 -9.59
N THR A 37 0.73 -39.25 -10.70
CA THR A 37 0.65 -38.57 -11.99
C THR A 37 -0.47 -37.55 -12.01
N ALA A 38 -1.62 -37.87 -11.44
CA ALA A 38 -2.75 -36.92 -11.31
C ALA A 38 -2.36 -35.70 -10.47
N THR A 39 -1.79 -35.91 -9.27
CA THR A 39 -1.33 -34.84 -8.40
C THR A 39 -0.26 -33.95 -9.05
N ARG A 40 0.69 -34.57 -9.78
CA ARG A 40 1.68 -33.78 -10.55
C ARG A 40 1.03 -32.95 -11.66
N GLY A 41 0.00 -33.47 -12.31
CA GLY A 41 -0.79 -32.74 -13.30
C GLY A 41 -1.51 -31.54 -12.68
N GLU A 42 -2.16 -31.74 -11.54
CA GLU A 42 -2.83 -30.66 -10.78
C GLU A 42 -1.86 -29.57 -10.34
N ILE A 43 -0.70 -29.96 -9.77
CA ILE A 43 0.35 -29.01 -9.40
C ILE A 43 0.88 -28.22 -10.61
N ALA A 44 1.06 -28.87 -11.76
CA ALA A 44 1.52 -28.21 -12.97
C ALA A 44 0.47 -27.20 -13.49
N THR A 45 -0.81 -27.55 -13.42
CA THR A 45 -1.92 -26.66 -13.80
C THR A 45 -2.00 -25.46 -12.88
N GLU A 46 -2.00 -25.69 -11.55
CA GLU A 46 -2.04 -24.64 -10.56
C GLU A 46 -0.84 -23.68 -10.70
N ARG A 47 0.36 -24.22 -10.93
CA ARG A 47 1.55 -23.40 -11.19
C ARG A 47 1.38 -22.51 -12.43
N THR A 48 0.80 -23.04 -13.49
CA THR A 48 0.56 -22.27 -14.71
C THR A 48 -0.47 -21.18 -14.49
N GLU A 49 -1.54 -21.47 -13.76
CA GLU A 49 -2.56 -20.51 -13.40
C GLU A 49 -2.02 -19.39 -12.51
N ARG A 50 -1.20 -19.72 -11.50
CA ARG A 50 -0.53 -18.73 -10.66
C ARG A 50 0.39 -17.82 -11.48
N LEU A 51 1.21 -18.38 -12.37
CA LEU A 51 2.09 -17.58 -13.24
C LEU A 51 1.32 -16.63 -14.16
N ARG A 52 0.15 -17.06 -14.65
CA ARG A 52 -0.75 -16.18 -15.43
C ARG A 52 -1.35 -15.09 -14.57
N ALA A 53 -1.85 -15.43 -13.39
CA ALA A 53 -2.40 -14.46 -12.46
C ALA A 53 -1.36 -13.41 -12.03
N ASP A 54 -0.13 -13.85 -11.72
CA ASP A 54 0.98 -12.96 -11.37
C ASP A 54 1.36 -12.03 -12.53
N SER A 55 1.34 -12.54 -13.78
CA SER A 55 1.61 -11.74 -14.97
C SER A 55 0.53 -10.66 -15.20
N ILE A 56 -0.75 -11.03 -15.04
CA ILE A 56 -1.88 -10.09 -15.16
C ILE A 56 -1.76 -9.03 -14.05
N LEU A 57 -1.56 -9.45 -12.80
CA LEU A 57 -1.41 -8.53 -11.68
C LEU A 57 -0.23 -7.57 -11.86
N GLY A 58 0.89 -8.06 -12.39
CA GLY A 58 2.06 -7.23 -12.71
C GLY A 58 1.75 -6.18 -13.80
N SER A 59 0.99 -6.56 -14.83
CA SER A 59 0.53 -5.65 -15.89
C SER A 59 -0.42 -4.58 -15.34
N ASP A 60 -1.41 -4.99 -14.53
CA ASP A 60 -2.40 -4.08 -13.94
C ASP A 60 -1.74 -3.09 -12.99
N LEU A 61 -0.79 -3.56 -12.16
CA LEU A 61 -0.01 -2.69 -11.28
C LEU A 61 0.83 -1.66 -12.05
N SER A 62 1.42 -2.09 -13.17
CA SER A 62 2.18 -1.19 -14.05
C SER A 62 1.29 -0.14 -14.71
N GLY A 63 0.11 -0.54 -15.18
CA GLY A 63 -0.91 0.35 -15.74
C GLY A 63 -1.37 1.39 -14.72
N LEU A 64 -1.75 0.94 -13.53
CA LEU A 64 -2.21 1.81 -12.44
C LEU A 64 -1.12 2.81 -12.01
N ARG A 65 0.15 2.36 -11.93
CA ARG A 65 1.29 3.24 -11.64
C ARG A 65 1.47 4.33 -12.70
N THR A 66 1.28 3.98 -13.97
CA THR A 66 1.41 4.93 -15.10
C THR A 66 0.28 5.95 -15.06
N GLU A 67 -0.95 5.51 -14.80
CA GLU A 67 -2.12 6.37 -14.68
C GLU A 67 -1.97 7.34 -13.49
N LEU A 68 -1.54 6.84 -12.31
CA LEU A 68 -1.26 7.68 -11.16
C LEU A 68 -0.21 8.75 -11.47
N LYS A 69 0.89 8.38 -12.13
CA LYS A 69 1.93 9.36 -12.51
C LYS A 69 1.38 10.45 -13.42
N LYS A 70 0.51 10.08 -14.36
CA LYS A 70 -0.15 11.05 -15.24
C LYS A 70 -1.05 11.98 -14.46
N GLU A 71 -1.94 11.45 -13.60
CA GLU A 71 -2.85 12.27 -12.80
C GLU A 71 -2.11 13.21 -11.84
N LEU A 72 -0.99 12.76 -11.27
CA LEU A 72 -0.15 13.60 -10.42
C LEU A 72 0.57 14.70 -11.24
N ALA A 73 0.96 14.41 -12.50
CA ALA A 73 1.53 15.42 -13.39
C ALA A 73 0.49 16.45 -13.82
N ASP A 74 -0.73 16.01 -14.10
CA ASP A 74 -1.85 16.88 -14.42
C ASP A 74 -2.19 17.80 -13.23
N LEU A 75 -2.28 17.24 -12.02
CA LEU A 75 -2.46 18.01 -10.78
C LEU A 75 -1.36 19.06 -10.59
N ARG A 76 -0.12 18.68 -10.85
CA ARG A 76 1.03 19.59 -10.77
C ARG A 76 0.91 20.75 -11.74
N THR A 77 0.51 20.46 -12.98
CA THR A 77 0.41 21.48 -14.04
C THR A 77 -0.80 22.37 -13.86
N GLU A 78 -1.95 21.79 -13.52
CA GLU A 78 -3.21 22.49 -13.39
C GLU A 78 -3.25 23.38 -12.14
N PHE A 79 -2.68 22.91 -11.03
CA PHE A 79 -2.75 23.60 -9.72
C PHE A 79 -1.38 24.03 -9.18
N ASP A 80 -0.33 24.02 -9.98
CA ASP A 80 1.07 24.34 -9.56
C ASP A 80 1.51 23.55 -8.31
N ALA A 81 0.99 22.34 -8.17
CA ALA A 81 1.32 21.46 -7.02
C ALA A 81 2.72 20.86 -7.18
N LYS A 82 3.50 20.83 -6.09
CA LYS A 82 4.78 20.14 -6.05
C LYS A 82 4.64 18.81 -5.28
N ILE A 83 5.02 17.71 -5.93
CA ILE A 83 4.91 16.36 -5.37
C ILE A 83 6.30 15.81 -5.13
N VAL A 84 6.56 15.34 -3.91
CA VAL A 84 7.87 14.81 -3.49
C VAL A 84 7.66 13.49 -2.74
N ALA A 85 8.44 12.47 -3.10
CA ALA A 85 8.47 11.23 -2.31
C ALA A 85 9.02 11.52 -0.91
N ALA A 86 8.42 10.94 0.12
CA ALA A 86 8.77 11.15 1.52
C ALA A 86 8.71 9.83 2.29
N GLY A 87 9.81 9.11 2.38
CA GLY A 87 9.85 7.81 3.04
C GLY A 87 8.88 6.83 2.37
N ASN A 88 7.96 6.27 3.15
CA ASN A 88 6.93 5.33 2.65
C ASN A 88 5.68 6.03 2.11
N GLY A 89 5.71 7.34 1.88
CA GLY A 89 4.58 8.14 1.46
C GLY A 89 4.94 9.20 0.43
N VAL A 90 4.00 10.08 0.20
CA VAL A 90 4.11 11.19 -0.76
C VAL A 90 3.74 12.49 -0.07
N LYS A 91 4.57 13.53 -0.22
CA LYS A 91 4.24 14.91 0.15
C LYS A 91 3.72 15.65 -1.06
N VAL A 92 2.52 16.22 -0.93
CA VAL A 92 1.91 17.07 -1.94
C VAL A 92 1.83 18.49 -1.40
N PHE A 93 2.56 19.39 -2.04
CA PHE A 93 2.55 20.81 -1.76
C PHE A 93 1.55 21.44 -2.74
N MET A 94 0.36 21.71 -2.29
CA MET A 94 -0.62 22.46 -3.05
C MET A 94 -0.59 23.92 -2.63
N PRO A 95 -0.77 24.86 -3.55
CA PRO A 95 -0.80 26.27 -3.24
C PRO A 95 -2.15 26.68 -2.61
N VAL A 96 -2.58 25.98 -1.56
CA VAL A 96 -3.69 26.46 -0.71
C VAL A 96 -3.14 27.61 0.11
N SER A 97 -3.42 28.82 -0.36
CA SER A 97 -2.89 30.05 0.23
C SER A 97 -3.94 30.74 1.12
N PHE A 98 -3.46 31.33 2.19
CA PHE A 98 -4.33 32.04 3.14
C PHE A 98 -4.01 33.52 3.16
N ALA A 99 -5.05 34.34 3.43
CA ALA A 99 -4.84 35.76 3.72
C ALA A 99 -4.04 35.93 5.02
N PHE A 100 -3.49 37.11 5.23
CA PHE A 100 -2.85 37.43 6.49
C PHE A 100 -3.88 37.31 7.62
N ASP A 101 -3.50 36.64 8.68
CA ASP A 101 -4.35 36.44 9.88
C ASP A 101 -5.67 35.69 9.63
N ASP A 102 -5.76 34.93 8.54
CA ASP A 102 -6.96 34.20 8.13
C ASP A 102 -6.68 32.69 7.99
N ALA A 103 -7.67 31.87 8.29
CA ALA A 103 -7.65 30.43 8.15
C ALA A 103 -8.70 29.91 7.14
N MET A 104 -9.46 30.77 6.49
CA MET A 104 -10.50 30.35 5.52
C MET A 104 -9.85 29.88 4.21
N VAL A 105 -10.37 28.76 3.70
CA VAL A 105 -10.01 28.27 2.36
C VAL A 105 -10.66 29.19 1.33
N LYS A 106 -9.85 29.71 0.41
CA LYS A 106 -10.34 30.56 -0.67
C LYS A 106 -11.14 29.74 -1.69
N ASP A 107 -12.13 30.34 -2.31
CA ASP A 107 -12.95 29.67 -3.34
C ASP A 107 -12.10 29.16 -4.51
N GLY A 108 -11.06 29.90 -4.91
CA GLY A 108 -10.14 29.50 -5.96
C GLY A 108 -9.33 28.22 -5.66
N ASP A 109 -9.15 27.87 -4.38
CA ASP A 109 -8.37 26.71 -3.99
C ASP A 109 -9.24 25.43 -3.88
N ARG A 110 -10.57 25.56 -3.87
CA ARG A 110 -11.52 24.44 -3.67
C ARG A 110 -11.45 23.41 -4.80
N ALA A 111 -11.31 23.85 -6.04
CA ALA A 111 -11.19 22.93 -7.20
C ALA A 111 -9.94 22.04 -7.07
N GLY A 112 -8.81 22.60 -6.64
CA GLY A 112 -7.60 21.85 -6.37
C GLY A 112 -7.76 20.82 -5.24
N LEU A 113 -8.43 21.21 -4.15
CA LEU A 113 -8.73 20.30 -3.03
C LEU A 113 -9.68 19.18 -3.44
N GLN A 114 -10.69 19.46 -4.26
CA GLN A 114 -11.57 18.46 -4.83
C GLN A 114 -10.80 17.46 -5.70
N ARG A 115 -9.94 17.96 -6.59
CA ARG A 115 -9.10 17.08 -7.43
C ARG A 115 -8.14 16.24 -6.62
N PHE A 116 -7.51 16.81 -5.60
CA PHE A 116 -6.68 16.07 -4.66
C PHE A 116 -7.45 14.95 -3.97
N SER A 117 -8.67 15.23 -3.49
CA SER A 117 -9.53 14.23 -2.83
C SER A 117 -9.86 13.06 -3.76
N GLN A 118 -10.17 13.33 -5.03
CA GLN A 118 -10.43 12.28 -6.03
C GLN A 118 -9.22 11.37 -6.24
N ILE A 119 -8.02 11.96 -6.40
CA ILE A 119 -6.76 11.22 -6.58
C ILE A 119 -6.44 10.41 -5.33
N ALA A 120 -6.53 11.02 -4.15
CA ALA A 120 -6.24 10.35 -2.90
C ALA A 120 -7.18 9.15 -2.65
N ASN A 121 -8.48 9.31 -2.84
CA ASN A 121 -9.46 8.22 -2.69
C ASN A 121 -9.24 7.09 -3.70
N LYS A 122 -8.86 7.42 -4.94
CA LYS A 122 -8.67 6.44 -6.02
C LYS A 122 -7.39 5.63 -5.84
N TYR A 123 -6.26 6.28 -5.54
CA TYR A 123 -4.94 5.66 -5.59
C TYR A 123 -4.33 5.35 -4.23
N TYR A 124 -4.88 5.93 -3.15
CA TYR A 124 -4.43 5.73 -1.79
C TYR A 124 -5.59 5.36 -0.85
N PRO A 125 -6.44 4.38 -1.20
CA PRO A 125 -7.57 4.01 -0.36
C PRO A 125 -7.09 3.54 1.01
N GLY A 126 -7.68 4.09 2.08
CA GLY A 126 -7.33 3.78 3.46
C GLY A 126 -6.00 4.38 3.96
N ALA A 127 -5.30 5.18 3.14
CA ALA A 127 -4.11 5.89 3.59
C ALA A 127 -4.44 6.98 4.61
N THR A 128 -3.56 7.17 5.59
CA THR A 128 -3.63 8.33 6.48
C THR A 128 -3.08 9.55 5.77
N ILE A 129 -3.83 10.65 5.80
CA ILE A 129 -3.41 11.93 5.23
C ILE A 129 -3.20 12.93 6.36
N THR A 130 -1.96 13.39 6.52
CA THR A 130 -1.64 14.46 7.47
C THR A 130 -1.65 15.80 6.73
N VAL A 131 -2.48 16.71 7.19
CA VAL A 131 -2.57 18.10 6.71
C VAL A 131 -1.71 18.97 7.61
N GLU A 132 -0.52 19.35 7.11
CA GLU A 132 0.42 20.23 7.81
C GLU A 132 0.11 21.69 7.46
N GLY A 133 -0.36 22.49 8.42
CA GLY A 133 -0.58 23.92 8.26
C GLY A 133 0.62 24.76 8.67
N PHE A 134 0.84 25.89 7.98
CA PHE A 134 1.94 26.81 8.22
C PHE A 134 1.43 28.26 8.30
N ALA A 135 2.15 29.10 9.02
CA ALA A 135 1.96 30.54 9.12
C ALA A 135 3.24 31.29 8.70
N ASP A 136 3.12 32.55 8.32
CA ASP A 136 4.27 33.43 8.23
C ASP A 136 4.81 33.78 9.65
N PRO A 137 6.04 34.33 9.77
CA PRO A 137 6.63 34.62 11.08
C PRO A 137 6.06 35.85 11.78
N ALA A 138 4.96 36.44 11.30
CA ALA A 138 4.31 37.53 12.01
C ALA A 138 3.57 37.00 13.25
N GLY A 139 3.76 37.68 14.39
CA GLY A 139 3.10 37.28 15.63
C GLY A 139 3.93 36.35 16.53
N THR A 140 3.30 35.87 17.61
CA THR A 140 3.96 34.97 18.57
C THR A 140 3.93 33.52 18.06
N GLN A 141 4.87 32.70 18.53
CA GLN A 141 4.91 31.27 18.21
C GLN A 141 3.61 30.56 18.58
N VAL A 142 3.06 30.81 19.77
CA VAL A 142 1.82 30.20 20.24
C VAL A 142 0.63 30.59 19.36
N TYR A 143 0.58 31.85 18.93
CA TYR A 143 -0.45 32.32 18.00
C TYR A 143 -0.36 31.62 16.64
N ASN A 144 0.83 31.63 16.04
CA ASN A 144 1.07 30.99 14.75
C ASN A 144 0.82 29.49 14.77
N GLN A 145 1.11 28.82 15.90
CA GLN A 145 0.77 27.40 16.10
C GLN A 145 -0.76 27.17 16.01
N ARG A 146 -1.56 28.00 16.70
CA ARG A 146 -3.02 27.91 16.65
C ARG A 146 -3.58 28.26 15.28
N LEU A 147 -3.09 29.35 14.67
CA LEU A 147 -3.54 29.78 13.34
C LEU A 147 -3.24 28.73 12.27
N SER A 148 -2.05 28.15 12.28
CA SER A 148 -1.67 27.10 11.35
C SER A 148 -2.48 25.81 11.52
N LEU A 149 -2.82 25.45 12.79
CA LEU A 149 -3.72 24.33 13.07
C LEU A 149 -5.13 24.61 12.54
N ALA A 150 -5.68 25.81 12.77
CA ALA A 150 -6.99 26.20 12.25
C ALA A 150 -7.06 26.12 10.72
N ARG A 151 -5.98 26.50 10.02
CA ARG A 151 -5.85 26.32 8.56
C ARG A 151 -5.94 24.86 8.15
N ALA A 152 -5.18 23.98 8.82
CA ALA A 152 -5.21 22.54 8.56
C ALA A 152 -6.59 21.93 8.82
N GLU A 153 -7.28 22.35 9.87
CA GLU A 153 -8.63 21.89 10.20
C GLU A 153 -9.68 22.35 9.18
N ASN A 154 -9.57 23.58 8.68
CA ASN A 154 -10.47 24.07 7.64
C ASN A 154 -10.29 23.31 6.32
N VAL A 155 -9.04 23.03 5.95
CA VAL A 155 -8.74 22.18 4.79
C VAL A 155 -9.25 20.76 5.01
N LYS A 156 -9.08 20.17 6.19
CA LYS A 156 -9.66 18.85 6.53
C LYS A 156 -11.17 18.84 6.31
N ARG A 157 -11.89 19.87 6.76
CA ARG A 157 -13.34 19.98 6.54
C ARG A 157 -13.68 20.05 5.06
N GLU A 158 -12.93 20.83 4.29
CA GLU A 158 -13.12 20.93 2.85
C GLU A 158 -12.90 19.58 2.14
N LEU A 159 -11.82 18.84 2.48
CA LEU A 159 -11.56 17.50 1.94
C LEU A 159 -12.68 16.51 2.28
N ALA A 160 -13.26 16.60 3.48
CA ALA A 160 -14.37 15.76 3.89
C ALA A 160 -15.66 16.06 3.07
N THR A 161 -15.91 17.32 2.68
CA THR A 161 -17.04 17.67 1.79
C THR A 161 -16.86 17.05 0.38
N HIS A 162 -15.62 16.76 -0.01
CA HIS A 162 -15.28 16.09 -1.26
C HIS A 162 -15.18 14.57 -1.15
N GLY A 163 -15.75 13.97 -0.08
CA GLY A 163 -15.89 12.53 0.07
C GLY A 163 -14.67 11.80 0.64
N MET A 164 -13.74 12.53 1.27
CA MET A 164 -12.66 11.89 2.04
C MET A 164 -13.13 11.51 3.45
N ASP A 165 -12.70 10.35 3.94
CA ASP A 165 -12.98 9.93 5.31
C ASP A 165 -12.21 10.82 6.32
N ALA A 166 -12.95 11.63 7.09
CA ALA A 166 -12.37 12.53 8.07
C ALA A 166 -11.58 11.80 9.17
N SER A 167 -11.85 10.50 9.42
CA SER A 167 -11.11 9.71 10.41
C SER A 167 -9.68 9.38 9.94
N LEU A 168 -9.44 9.37 8.64
CA LEU A 168 -8.14 9.16 8.03
C LEU A 168 -7.34 10.47 7.85
N ILE A 169 -7.95 11.63 8.13
CA ILE A 169 -7.29 12.93 7.99
C ILE A 169 -6.83 13.43 9.35
N ARG A 170 -5.53 13.53 9.52
CA ARG A 170 -4.88 14.16 10.68
C ARG A 170 -4.54 15.61 10.37
N THR A 171 -4.59 16.48 11.37
CA THR A 171 -4.23 17.89 11.23
C THR A 171 -3.05 18.21 12.14
N MET A 172 -2.12 19.03 11.64
CA MET A 172 -0.97 19.49 12.39
C MET A 172 -0.70 20.97 12.12
N GLY A 173 -0.65 21.79 13.13
CA GLY A 173 -0.21 23.18 13.04
C GLY A 173 1.29 23.25 13.31
N LEU A 174 2.07 23.77 12.39
CA LEU A 174 3.52 23.90 12.50
C LEU A 174 3.98 25.34 12.70
N GLY A 175 3.04 26.27 12.85
CA GLY A 175 3.35 27.68 13.06
C GLY A 175 4.19 28.24 11.92
N SER A 176 5.20 29.03 12.25
CA SER A 176 6.15 29.61 11.30
C SER A 176 7.39 28.76 11.04
N MET A 177 7.35 27.47 11.37
CA MET A 177 8.45 26.55 11.06
C MET A 177 8.53 26.27 9.56
N ARG A 178 9.73 25.94 9.07
CA ARG A 178 9.98 25.54 7.67
C ARG A 178 9.46 26.58 6.67
N GLN A 179 9.87 27.83 6.82
CA GLN A 179 9.54 28.92 5.91
C GLN A 179 10.00 28.59 4.47
N VAL A 180 9.20 28.96 3.49
CA VAL A 180 9.57 28.89 2.06
C VAL A 180 10.40 30.13 1.70
N VAL A 181 10.00 31.28 2.20
CA VAL A 181 10.73 32.53 2.10
C VAL A 181 11.10 32.99 3.50
N GLU A 182 12.38 32.91 3.80
CA GLU A 182 12.90 33.20 5.13
C GLU A 182 12.61 34.63 5.56
N GLY A 183 12.04 34.78 6.76
CA GLY A 183 11.73 36.08 7.36
C GLY A 183 10.53 36.83 6.76
N ALA A 184 9.99 36.41 5.60
CA ALA A 184 8.89 37.11 4.95
C ALA A 184 7.60 36.99 5.75
N LYS A 185 7.01 38.12 6.13
CA LYS A 185 5.84 38.24 7.02
C LYS A 185 4.86 39.30 6.51
N LYS A 186 3.59 39.13 6.83
CA LYS A 186 2.49 40.04 6.45
C LYS A 186 2.47 40.29 4.94
N ASP A 187 2.82 41.52 4.52
CA ASP A 187 2.78 41.99 3.13
C ASP A 187 4.15 41.92 2.44
N ASP A 188 5.16 41.35 3.10
CA ASP A 188 6.47 41.17 2.49
C ASP A 188 6.37 40.27 1.27
N PRO A 189 7.16 40.50 0.22
CA PRO A 189 7.17 39.61 -0.95
C PRO A 189 7.46 38.16 -0.58
N GLY A 190 6.53 37.26 -0.91
CA GLY A 190 6.68 35.83 -0.61
C GLY A 190 6.15 35.38 0.75
N ALA A 191 5.62 36.28 1.60
CA ALA A 191 4.95 35.91 2.85
C ALA A 191 3.74 35.00 2.62
N ASP A 192 3.05 35.17 1.52
CA ASP A 192 1.94 34.32 1.05
C ASP A 192 2.38 32.86 0.86
N LYS A 193 3.61 32.59 0.43
CA LYS A 193 4.19 31.24 0.29
C LYS A 193 4.43 30.57 1.64
N ASN A 194 4.62 31.33 2.73
CA ASN A 194 4.74 30.82 4.08
C ASN A 194 3.36 30.42 4.64
N ARG A 195 2.29 31.12 4.26
CA ARG A 195 0.90 30.82 4.65
C ARG A 195 0.30 29.75 3.75
N ARG A 196 0.65 28.51 4.02
CA ARG A 196 0.31 27.36 3.16
C ARG A 196 -0.15 26.13 3.93
N VAL A 197 -0.61 25.15 3.18
CA VAL A 197 -0.83 23.78 3.66
C VAL A 197 -0.02 22.79 2.82
N VAL A 198 0.43 21.73 3.45
CA VAL A 198 1.12 20.59 2.83
C VAL A 198 0.40 19.32 3.21
N PHE A 199 0.21 18.42 2.25
CA PHE A 199 -0.39 17.10 2.48
C PHE A 199 0.70 16.03 2.53
N VAL A 200 0.67 15.19 3.55
CA VAL A 200 1.53 14.01 3.68
C VAL A 200 0.63 12.78 3.61
N ILE A 201 0.73 12.02 2.53
CA ILE A 201 0.01 10.77 2.35
C ILE A 201 0.90 9.63 2.82
N GLU A 202 0.47 8.90 3.84
CA GLU A 202 1.16 7.73 4.38
C GLU A 202 0.39 6.48 3.96
N SER A 203 1.02 5.63 3.13
CA SER A 203 0.41 4.38 2.70
C SER A 203 0.22 3.43 3.89
N ALA A 204 -0.96 2.80 3.99
CA ALA A 204 -1.29 1.85 5.05
C ALA A 204 -0.35 0.61 5.10
N GLY A 205 0.46 0.37 4.07
CA GLY A 205 1.41 -0.76 3.97
C GLY A 205 2.80 -0.51 4.55
N GLY A 206 3.12 0.68 5.08
CA GLY A 206 4.48 1.05 5.51
C GLY A 206 4.88 0.64 6.92
N ALA A 207 4.00 0.09 7.72
CA ALA A 207 4.28 -0.21 9.13
C ALA A 207 4.93 -1.59 9.40
N THR A 208 5.10 -2.46 8.40
CA THR A 208 5.55 -3.85 8.62
C THR A 208 6.92 -4.22 8.03
N ALA A 209 7.63 -3.29 7.37
CA ALA A 209 8.90 -3.62 6.72
C ALA A 209 10.18 -3.29 7.52
N SER A 210 10.10 -2.72 8.73
CA SER A 210 11.29 -2.22 9.44
C SER A 210 11.81 -3.09 10.60
N THR A 211 11.20 -4.27 10.89
CA THR A 211 11.58 -5.02 12.11
C THR A 211 12.27 -6.36 11.86
N THR A 212 12.47 -6.81 10.62
CA THR A 212 13.05 -8.15 10.36
C THR A 212 14.44 -8.15 9.70
N ALA A 213 15.05 -7.02 9.41
CA ALA A 213 16.36 -6.97 8.75
C ALA A 213 17.56 -6.83 9.70
N SER A 214 17.37 -6.73 11.03
CA SER A 214 18.48 -6.52 11.99
C SER A 214 18.90 -7.75 12.80
N ALA A 215 18.33 -8.93 12.55
CA ALA A 215 18.64 -10.13 13.35
C ALA A 215 19.50 -11.20 12.64
N ALA A 216 19.98 -10.95 11.43
CA ALA A 216 20.72 -11.95 10.64
C ALA A 216 22.20 -11.63 10.37
N GLN A 217 22.82 -10.69 11.09
CA GLN A 217 24.25 -10.42 10.97
C GLN A 217 24.94 -10.42 12.35
N ASN A 218 24.86 -11.51 13.09
CA ASN A 218 25.83 -11.86 14.14
C ASN A 218 25.67 -13.34 14.50
N GLN A 219 26.22 -14.23 13.71
CA GLN A 219 26.80 -15.52 14.11
C GLN A 219 27.91 -15.85 13.14
#